data_bb0d4f40c8267e6926ece2e2dce2090e
#
_entry.id   bb0d4f40c8267e6926ece2e2dce2090e
#
_cell.length_a   1.000
_cell.length_b   1.000
_cell.length_c   1.000
_cell.angle_alpha   90.00
_cell.angle_beta   90.00
_cell.angle_gamma   90.00
#
_symmetry.space_group_name_H-M   'P 1'
#
loop_
_entity.id
_entity.type
_entity.pdbx_description
1 polymer ?
#
loop_
_entity_poly.entity_id
_entity_poly.type
_entity_poly.pdbx_seq_one_letter_code
_entity_poly.pdbx_strand_id
1 'polypeptide(L)'
;MTVCYDKLWDILEKKNMKKTELKDISGISFNVLARLGKRETVSMESIEKICKALNCNIGEMMDIKPDTTDRHFTTIELFAGAGGLALGIEKAGFDTLGLIEFDKNAADTLKHNRSNWHVINDDIANISKLDLEDYFSLKKGELDLLSGGAPCQSFSYAGNRLGLEDARGTLFYHYAKFLKKLQPKMFIFENVKGLLNHDQGRTYKTILDIFKQEGYTIRDTQIKIMNAWDYGVPQKRERLITVGIRNDLTNKIYFEFPTPHEYKPVLKDILLNCPKSIGSSYSDYKKAIFELVPPGGCWRDIPEDVAKQYMKSCWDMGGGRTGILRRLSLDEPSLTVLTSPSQKQTDRCHPLEPRPFTVRENARCQTFPDDWEFCGSVGQQYKQVGNAVPVNLAYEIALKIKEGLEGIKCGH
;
A
#
# COMPACT_ATOMS: atom_id res chain seq x y z
N MET A 1 -0.80 27.11 -10.26
CA MET A 1 0.09 27.49 -11.39
C MET A 1 1.47 27.74 -10.82
N THR A 2 2.45 26.96 -11.23
CA THR A 2 3.84 27.08 -10.76
C THR A 2 4.73 27.68 -11.83
N VAL A 3 5.62 28.55 -11.42
CA VAL A 3 6.62 29.15 -12.32
C VAL A 3 7.70 28.12 -12.62
N CYS A 4 7.99 27.91 -13.88
CA CYS A 4 9.03 26.98 -14.37
C CYS A 4 10.14 27.75 -15.06
N TYR A 5 11.40 27.55 -14.62
CA TYR A 5 12.58 28.19 -15.16
C TYR A 5 13.48 27.23 -15.94
N ASP A 6 12.96 26.08 -16.37
CA ASP A 6 13.76 25.06 -17.07
C ASP A 6 14.42 25.64 -18.34
N LYS A 7 13.66 26.45 -19.10
CA LYS A 7 14.18 27.19 -20.26
C LYS A 7 15.37 28.11 -19.95
N LEU A 8 15.38 28.70 -18.75
CA LEU A 8 16.52 29.51 -18.31
C LEU A 8 17.78 28.64 -18.17
N TRP A 9 17.64 27.48 -17.59
CA TRP A 9 18.77 26.56 -17.43
C TRP A 9 19.27 26.02 -18.78
N ASP A 10 18.36 25.74 -19.72
CA ASP A 10 18.70 25.35 -21.09
C ASP A 10 19.48 26.46 -21.85
N ILE A 11 19.09 27.73 -21.63
CA ILE A 11 19.84 28.89 -22.22
C ILE A 11 21.25 28.95 -21.63
N LEU A 12 21.42 28.77 -20.33
CA LEU A 12 22.73 28.78 -19.68
C LEU A 12 23.62 27.65 -20.21
N GLU A 13 23.04 26.44 -20.35
CA GLU A 13 23.76 25.28 -20.90
C GLU A 13 24.23 25.52 -22.34
N LYS A 14 23.34 26.00 -23.22
CA LYS A 14 23.66 26.36 -24.60
C LYS A 14 24.74 27.45 -24.71
N LYS A 15 24.77 28.37 -23.74
CA LYS A 15 25.78 29.44 -23.66
C LYS A 15 27.05 29.02 -22.90
N ASN A 16 27.12 27.78 -22.40
CA ASN A 16 28.17 27.26 -21.53
C ASN A 16 28.45 28.18 -20.32
N MET A 17 27.38 28.74 -19.73
CA MET A 17 27.40 29.74 -18.65
C MET A 17 27.04 29.12 -17.32
N LYS A 18 27.79 29.35 -16.26
CA LYS A 18 27.49 28.90 -14.92
C LYS A 18 26.41 29.81 -14.26
N LYS A 19 25.63 29.25 -13.32
CA LYS A 19 24.60 29.98 -12.54
C LYS A 19 25.19 31.20 -11.80
N THR A 20 26.43 31.11 -11.33
CA THR A 20 27.16 32.22 -10.68
C THR A 20 27.47 33.32 -11.66
N GLU A 21 27.86 33.01 -12.90
CA GLU A 21 28.10 33.99 -13.94
C GLU A 21 26.84 34.74 -14.35
N LEU A 22 25.68 34.03 -14.44
CA LEU A 22 24.40 34.65 -14.65
C LEU A 22 24.13 35.71 -13.57
N LYS A 23 24.36 35.36 -12.28
CA LYS A 23 24.17 36.30 -11.17
C LYS A 23 25.03 37.56 -11.38
N ASP A 24 26.27 37.39 -11.76
CA ASP A 24 27.24 38.52 -11.91
C ASP A 24 26.85 39.44 -13.07
N ILE A 25 26.49 38.88 -14.25
CA ILE A 25 26.12 39.70 -15.41
C ILE A 25 24.72 40.35 -15.30
N SER A 26 23.78 39.70 -14.60
CA SER A 26 22.41 40.21 -14.42
C SER A 26 22.24 41.11 -13.18
N GLY A 27 23.18 41.08 -12.25
CA GLY A 27 23.12 41.84 -11.00
C GLY A 27 22.04 41.38 -10.03
N ILE A 28 21.58 40.14 -10.16
CA ILE A 28 20.61 39.55 -9.20
C ILE A 28 21.34 39.05 -7.94
N SER A 29 20.62 38.94 -6.82
CA SER A 29 21.18 38.42 -5.58
C SER A 29 21.27 36.89 -5.56
N PHE A 30 22.12 36.34 -4.69
CA PHE A 30 22.16 34.87 -4.45
C PHE A 30 20.81 34.32 -3.99
N ASN A 31 20.01 35.11 -3.24
CA ASN A 31 18.69 34.72 -2.81
C ASN A 31 17.74 34.52 -4.02
N VAL A 32 17.77 35.42 -5.00
CA VAL A 32 17.02 35.31 -6.25
C VAL A 32 17.46 34.08 -7.02
N LEU A 33 18.76 33.85 -7.15
CA LEU A 33 19.28 32.66 -7.84
C LEU A 33 18.86 31.35 -7.17
N ALA A 34 18.87 31.31 -5.82
CA ALA A 34 18.40 30.15 -5.06
C ALA A 34 16.89 29.90 -5.24
N ARG A 35 16.07 30.97 -5.26
CA ARG A 35 14.63 30.89 -5.50
C ARG A 35 14.30 30.42 -6.91
N LEU A 36 15.03 30.86 -7.93
CA LEU A 36 14.92 30.34 -9.30
C LEU A 36 15.19 28.84 -9.36
N GLY A 37 16.24 28.37 -8.64
CA GLY A 37 16.57 26.94 -8.54
C GLY A 37 15.51 26.08 -7.84
N LYS A 38 14.71 26.71 -6.96
CA LYS A 38 13.60 26.06 -6.24
C LYS A 38 12.23 26.23 -6.93
N ARG A 39 12.19 26.82 -8.12
CA ARG A 39 10.96 27.17 -8.85
C ARG A 39 10.03 28.09 -8.06
N GLU A 40 10.57 28.92 -7.17
CA GLU A 40 9.83 29.94 -6.43
C GLU A 40 9.68 31.22 -7.27
N THR A 41 8.60 31.95 -7.04
CA THR A 41 8.37 33.25 -7.72
C THR A 41 9.43 34.28 -7.33
N VAL A 42 9.95 35.01 -8.30
CA VAL A 42 10.85 36.15 -8.11
C VAL A 42 10.19 37.43 -8.63
N SER A 43 10.72 38.60 -8.28
CA SER A 43 10.17 39.89 -8.74
C SER A 43 10.34 40.05 -10.24
N MET A 44 9.40 40.78 -10.87
CA MET A 44 9.49 41.15 -12.30
C MET A 44 10.76 41.91 -12.61
N GLU A 45 11.25 42.74 -11.68
CA GLU A 45 12.53 43.44 -11.81
C GLU A 45 13.71 42.45 -11.97
N SER A 46 13.72 41.36 -11.20
CA SER A 46 14.76 40.34 -11.32
C SER A 46 14.66 39.58 -12.67
N ILE A 47 13.45 39.32 -13.13
CA ILE A 47 13.20 38.69 -14.44
C ILE A 47 13.71 39.61 -15.56
N GLU A 48 13.39 40.92 -15.49
CA GLU A 48 13.84 41.91 -16.47
C GLU A 48 15.38 41.99 -16.56
N LYS A 49 16.06 42.01 -15.40
CA LYS A 49 17.52 41.98 -15.32
C LYS A 49 18.12 40.78 -16.01
N ILE A 50 17.54 39.60 -15.79
CA ILE A 50 17.98 38.34 -16.41
C ILE A 50 17.74 38.37 -17.93
N CYS A 51 16.55 38.77 -18.36
CA CYS A 51 16.23 38.88 -19.79
C CYS A 51 17.17 39.83 -20.53
N LYS A 52 17.49 41.00 -19.94
CA LYS A 52 18.47 41.92 -20.49
C LYS A 52 19.87 41.32 -20.58
N ALA A 53 20.31 40.63 -19.51
CA ALA A 53 21.66 40.03 -19.48
C ALA A 53 21.84 38.90 -20.47
N LEU A 54 20.77 38.12 -20.71
CA LEU A 54 20.78 36.97 -21.62
C LEU A 54 20.36 37.32 -23.07
N ASN A 55 19.84 38.56 -23.28
CA ASN A 55 19.23 39.04 -24.51
C ASN A 55 18.13 38.07 -25.00
N CYS A 56 17.16 37.80 -24.13
CA CYS A 56 16.00 36.95 -24.40
C CYS A 56 14.71 37.61 -23.88
N ASN A 57 13.56 37.14 -24.36
CA ASN A 57 12.28 37.57 -23.83
C ASN A 57 11.82 36.61 -22.69
N ILE A 58 10.79 37.05 -21.93
CA ILE A 58 10.30 36.32 -20.76
C ILE A 58 9.80 34.92 -21.12
N GLY A 59 9.14 34.73 -22.24
CA GLY A 59 8.63 33.43 -22.72
C GLY A 59 9.72 32.46 -23.15
N GLU A 60 10.92 32.97 -23.48
CA GLU A 60 12.10 32.14 -23.77
C GLU A 60 12.83 31.71 -22.50
N MET A 61 12.63 32.39 -21.35
CA MET A 61 13.29 32.14 -20.09
C MET A 61 12.44 31.33 -19.12
N MET A 62 11.14 31.56 -19.09
CA MET A 62 10.24 30.94 -18.12
C MET A 62 8.86 30.60 -18.75
N ASP A 63 8.20 29.64 -18.13
CA ASP A 63 6.80 29.33 -18.34
C ASP A 63 6.01 29.44 -17.04
N ILE A 64 4.75 29.78 -17.15
CA ILE A 64 3.77 29.53 -16.08
C ILE A 64 3.04 28.25 -16.49
N LYS A 65 3.44 27.13 -15.88
CA LYS A 65 2.75 25.86 -16.11
C LYS A 65 1.62 25.74 -15.10
N PRO A 66 0.47 25.15 -15.48
CA PRO A 66 -0.49 24.68 -14.48
C PRO A 66 0.28 23.88 -13.43
N ASP A 67 -0.07 24.05 -12.15
CA ASP A 67 0.53 23.21 -11.11
C ASP A 67 0.37 21.75 -11.56
N THR A 68 1.48 21.06 -11.73
CA THR A 68 1.45 19.63 -12.05
C THR A 68 0.92 18.83 -10.87
N THR A 69 0.61 19.50 -9.75
CA THR A 69 -0.09 18.97 -8.58
C THR A 69 -1.59 18.74 -8.84
N ASP A 70 -2.19 19.32 -9.89
CA ASP A 70 -3.60 19.08 -10.25
C ASP A 70 -3.81 17.90 -11.22
N ARG A 71 -2.78 17.15 -11.58
CA ARG A 71 -3.03 15.87 -12.23
C ARG A 71 -3.29 14.82 -11.16
N HIS A 72 -4.52 14.54 -10.96
CA HIS A 72 -4.96 13.38 -10.21
C HIS A 72 -4.59 12.12 -10.99
N PHE A 73 -3.67 11.31 -10.44
CA PHE A 73 -3.41 9.99 -10.97
C PHE A 73 -4.58 9.09 -10.63
N THR A 74 -4.95 8.24 -11.56
CA THR A 74 -6.13 7.38 -11.44
C THR A 74 -5.76 5.97 -11.01
N THR A 75 -6.63 5.37 -10.19
CA THR A 75 -6.46 3.97 -9.76
C THR A 75 -7.76 3.17 -9.83
N ILE A 76 -7.62 1.88 -10.11
CA ILE A 76 -8.65 0.87 -9.91
C ILE A 76 -8.06 -0.20 -8.99
N GLU A 77 -8.82 -0.64 -7.99
CA GLU A 77 -8.41 -1.69 -7.09
C GLU A 77 -9.29 -2.93 -7.20
N LEU A 78 -8.65 -4.07 -7.30
CA LEU A 78 -9.28 -5.39 -7.36
C LEU A 78 -9.13 -6.08 -5.99
N PHE A 79 -10.16 -6.75 -5.53
CA PHE A 79 -10.19 -7.42 -4.22
C PHE A 79 -9.98 -6.41 -3.07
N ALA A 80 -10.71 -5.30 -3.11
CA ALA A 80 -10.45 -4.13 -2.28
C ALA A 80 -10.61 -4.37 -0.77
N GLY A 81 -11.31 -5.44 -0.37
CA GLY A 81 -11.55 -5.74 1.05
C GLY A 81 -12.19 -4.56 1.77
N ALA A 82 -11.68 -4.25 2.95
CA ALA A 82 -12.15 -3.10 3.74
C ALA A 82 -11.46 -1.77 3.39
N GLY A 83 -10.69 -1.73 2.30
CA GLY A 83 -10.14 -0.49 1.76
C GLY A 83 -8.79 -0.05 2.33
N GLY A 84 -8.03 -0.93 2.97
CA GLY A 84 -6.73 -0.54 3.53
C GLY A 84 -5.73 -0.09 2.47
N LEU A 85 -5.65 -0.82 1.35
CA LEU A 85 -4.80 -0.46 0.21
C LEU A 85 -5.36 0.79 -0.50
N ALA A 86 -6.68 0.82 -0.80
CA ALA A 86 -7.35 1.97 -1.42
C ALA A 86 -7.15 3.27 -0.64
N LEU A 87 -7.32 3.23 0.69
CA LEU A 87 -7.16 4.41 1.53
C LEU A 87 -5.72 4.92 1.54
N GLY A 88 -4.73 4.02 1.52
CA GLY A 88 -3.32 4.42 1.42
C GLY A 88 -3.01 5.06 0.07
N ILE A 89 -3.55 4.53 -1.02
CA ILE A 89 -3.42 5.07 -2.38
C ILE A 89 -4.13 6.43 -2.50
N GLU A 90 -5.37 6.57 -1.96
CA GLU A 90 -6.08 7.85 -1.89
C GLU A 90 -5.26 8.91 -1.14
N LYS A 91 -4.70 8.56 0.02
CA LYS A 91 -3.82 9.46 0.80
C LYS A 91 -2.58 9.94 0.02
N ALA A 92 -2.07 9.12 -0.90
CA ALA A 92 -0.97 9.51 -1.79
C ALA A 92 -1.42 10.46 -2.93
N GLY A 93 -2.73 10.72 -3.06
CA GLY A 93 -3.30 11.65 -4.03
C GLY A 93 -3.68 11.01 -5.35
N PHE A 94 -4.14 9.76 -5.33
CA PHE A 94 -4.77 9.09 -6.46
C PHE A 94 -6.29 9.20 -6.38
N ASP A 95 -6.93 9.39 -7.52
CA ASP A 95 -8.38 9.31 -7.68
C ASP A 95 -8.81 7.87 -7.95
N THR A 96 -9.68 7.35 -7.10
CA THR A 96 -10.20 5.99 -7.21
C THR A 96 -11.37 5.94 -8.19
N LEU A 97 -11.15 5.34 -9.37
CA LEU A 97 -12.16 5.15 -10.40
C LEU A 97 -13.06 3.94 -10.15
N GLY A 98 -12.58 2.96 -9.42
CA GLY A 98 -13.37 1.78 -9.07
C GLY A 98 -12.70 0.87 -8.06
N LEU A 99 -13.52 0.29 -7.19
CA LEU A 99 -13.14 -0.72 -6.20
C LEU A 99 -14.01 -1.94 -6.41
N ILE A 100 -13.42 -3.08 -6.77
CA ILE A 100 -14.15 -4.33 -6.96
C ILE A 100 -14.00 -5.19 -5.71
N GLU A 101 -15.13 -5.51 -5.07
CA GLU A 101 -15.18 -6.31 -3.86
C GLU A 101 -16.38 -7.24 -3.85
N PHE A 102 -16.15 -8.52 -3.63
CA PHE A 102 -17.17 -9.56 -3.63
C PHE A 102 -17.95 -9.64 -2.30
N ASP A 103 -17.24 -9.50 -1.16
CA ASP A 103 -17.86 -9.58 0.17
C ASP A 103 -18.72 -8.33 0.41
N LYS A 104 -20.04 -8.55 0.56
CA LYS A 104 -21.01 -7.48 0.75
C LYS A 104 -20.68 -6.59 1.96
N ASN A 105 -20.23 -7.17 3.09
CA ASN A 105 -19.93 -6.37 4.27
C ASN A 105 -18.70 -5.47 4.06
N ALA A 106 -17.71 -5.96 3.33
CA ALA A 106 -16.55 -5.16 2.95
C ALA A 106 -16.93 -4.06 1.96
N ALA A 107 -17.74 -4.37 0.95
CA ALA A 107 -18.27 -3.37 0.02
C ALA A 107 -19.12 -2.30 0.73
N ASP A 108 -19.97 -2.69 1.68
CA ASP A 108 -20.75 -1.77 2.49
C ASP A 108 -19.83 -0.87 3.35
N THR A 109 -18.74 -1.42 3.90
CA THR A 109 -17.70 -0.64 4.61
C THR A 109 -17.10 0.44 3.71
N LEU A 110 -16.72 0.10 2.49
CA LEU A 110 -16.17 1.06 1.53
C LEU A 110 -17.16 2.20 1.22
N LYS A 111 -18.39 1.84 0.88
CA LYS A 111 -19.48 2.80 0.56
C LYS A 111 -19.81 3.71 1.73
N HIS A 112 -19.81 3.17 2.95
CA HIS A 112 -20.10 3.92 4.16
C HIS A 112 -19.04 5.01 4.42
N ASN A 113 -17.76 4.66 4.29
CA ASN A 113 -16.66 5.57 4.62
C ASN A 113 -16.31 6.55 3.50
N ARG A 114 -16.64 6.23 2.24
CA ARG A 114 -16.33 7.04 1.06
C ARG A 114 -17.48 7.01 0.07
N SER A 115 -18.41 7.93 0.23
CA SER A 115 -19.59 8.04 -0.66
C SER A 115 -19.24 8.39 -2.11
N ASN A 116 -18.06 8.97 -2.34
CA ASN A 116 -17.53 9.32 -3.66
C ASN A 116 -16.79 8.17 -4.36
N TRP A 117 -16.50 7.06 -3.66
CA TRP A 117 -15.86 5.91 -4.29
C TRP A 117 -16.88 5.09 -5.10
N HIS A 118 -16.53 4.76 -6.32
CA HIS A 118 -17.31 3.83 -7.14
C HIS A 118 -17.04 2.38 -6.71
N VAL A 119 -17.81 1.88 -5.73
CA VAL A 119 -17.67 0.53 -5.18
C VAL A 119 -18.57 -0.44 -5.92
N ILE A 120 -17.97 -1.42 -6.60
CA ILE A 120 -18.62 -2.45 -7.40
C ILE A 120 -18.65 -3.73 -6.54
N ASN A 121 -19.83 -4.01 -5.97
CA ASN A 121 -20.03 -5.24 -5.20
C ASN A 121 -20.50 -6.37 -6.10
N ASP A 122 -19.57 -7.02 -6.76
CA ASP A 122 -19.84 -8.13 -7.68
C ASP A 122 -18.63 -9.07 -7.75
N ASP A 123 -18.83 -10.25 -8.34
CA ASP A 123 -17.74 -11.17 -8.65
C ASP A 123 -16.86 -10.59 -9.77
N ILE A 124 -15.56 -10.51 -9.52
CA ILE A 124 -14.57 -10.09 -10.51
C ILE A 124 -14.66 -10.91 -11.81
N ALA A 125 -15.13 -12.15 -11.73
CA ALA A 125 -15.34 -13.01 -12.88
C ALA A 125 -16.42 -12.45 -13.83
N ASN A 126 -17.43 -11.75 -13.31
CA ASN A 126 -18.44 -11.06 -14.11
C ASN A 126 -17.88 -9.78 -14.71
N ILE A 127 -17.29 -8.92 -13.88
CA ILE A 127 -16.74 -7.63 -14.32
C ILE A 127 -15.65 -7.82 -15.38
N SER A 128 -14.78 -8.82 -15.23
CA SER A 128 -13.72 -9.08 -16.21
C SER A 128 -14.20 -9.50 -17.61
N LYS A 129 -15.48 -9.84 -17.76
CA LYS A 129 -16.10 -10.16 -19.08
C LYS A 129 -16.57 -8.91 -19.82
N LEU A 130 -16.87 -7.84 -19.08
CA LEU A 130 -17.37 -6.58 -19.65
C LEU A 130 -16.31 -5.90 -20.53
N ASP A 131 -16.74 -4.97 -21.36
CA ASP A 131 -15.84 -3.99 -21.93
C ASP A 131 -15.41 -3.03 -20.82
N LEU A 132 -14.16 -3.18 -20.36
CA LEU A 132 -13.65 -2.39 -19.22
C LEU A 132 -13.35 -0.94 -19.60
N GLU A 133 -13.03 -0.67 -20.87
CA GLU A 133 -12.81 0.69 -21.37
C GLU A 133 -14.12 1.49 -21.30
N ASP A 134 -15.20 0.93 -21.82
CA ASP A 134 -16.52 1.55 -21.72
C ASP A 134 -17.01 1.63 -20.27
N TYR A 135 -16.85 0.55 -19.50
CA TYR A 135 -17.35 0.46 -18.13
C TYR A 135 -16.74 1.50 -17.19
N PHE A 136 -15.45 1.77 -17.32
CA PHE A 136 -14.74 2.76 -16.51
C PHE A 136 -14.55 4.10 -17.22
N SER A 137 -15.08 4.27 -18.45
CA SER A 137 -14.89 5.46 -19.29
C SER A 137 -13.42 5.80 -19.49
N LEU A 138 -12.59 4.80 -19.72
CA LEU A 138 -11.14 4.88 -19.92
C LEU A 138 -10.77 4.39 -21.31
N LYS A 139 -9.75 5.00 -21.90
CA LYS A 139 -9.06 4.42 -23.05
C LYS A 139 -7.95 3.47 -22.59
N LYS A 140 -7.70 2.44 -23.38
CA LYS A 140 -6.59 1.52 -23.14
C LYS A 140 -5.28 2.28 -22.94
N GLY A 141 -4.59 2.02 -21.82
CA GLY A 141 -3.33 2.68 -21.47
C GLY A 141 -3.47 4.00 -20.70
N GLU A 142 -4.68 4.47 -20.45
CA GLU A 142 -4.95 5.72 -19.75
C GLU A 142 -4.86 5.58 -18.23
N LEU A 143 -5.31 4.45 -17.67
CA LEU A 143 -5.23 4.16 -16.23
C LEU A 143 -3.78 4.26 -15.74
N ASP A 144 -3.57 5.01 -14.65
CA ASP A 144 -2.23 5.17 -14.09
C ASP A 144 -1.82 3.95 -13.25
N LEU A 145 -2.69 3.47 -12.37
CA LEU A 145 -2.39 2.37 -11.45
C LEU A 145 -3.52 1.33 -11.38
N LEU A 146 -3.19 0.05 -11.52
CA LEU A 146 -4.04 -1.06 -11.09
C LEU A 146 -3.46 -1.66 -9.82
N SER A 147 -4.24 -1.77 -8.76
CA SER A 147 -3.82 -2.36 -7.49
C SER A 147 -4.67 -3.55 -7.09
N GLY A 148 -4.15 -4.41 -6.22
CA GLY A 148 -4.91 -5.48 -5.62
C GLY A 148 -4.08 -6.70 -5.24
N GLY A 149 -4.69 -7.61 -4.46
CA GLY A 149 -4.10 -8.86 -4.01
C GLY A 149 -5.03 -10.04 -4.27
N ALA A 150 -4.82 -10.81 -5.34
CA ALA A 150 -5.62 -12.00 -5.59
C ALA A 150 -5.38 -13.05 -4.50
N PRO A 151 -6.43 -13.58 -3.83
CA PRO A 151 -6.28 -14.59 -2.78
C PRO A 151 -5.52 -15.83 -3.25
N CYS A 152 -4.49 -16.26 -2.49
CA CYS A 152 -3.65 -17.42 -2.80
C CYS A 152 -4.41 -18.76 -2.84
N GLN A 153 -5.52 -18.87 -2.13
CA GLN A 153 -6.28 -20.12 -2.01
C GLN A 153 -6.78 -20.67 -3.35
N SER A 154 -6.91 -19.80 -4.36
CA SER A 154 -7.32 -20.19 -5.70
C SER A 154 -6.27 -20.97 -6.50
N PHE A 155 -4.99 -20.92 -6.11
CA PHE A 155 -3.92 -21.65 -6.78
C PHE A 155 -3.80 -23.14 -6.37
N SER A 156 -4.33 -23.52 -5.22
CA SER A 156 -4.25 -24.90 -4.71
C SER A 156 -5.07 -25.92 -5.52
N TYR A 157 -5.97 -25.46 -6.38
CA TYR A 157 -6.82 -26.31 -7.23
C TYR A 157 -6.31 -26.40 -8.68
N ALA A 158 -5.36 -25.59 -9.10
CA ALA A 158 -4.75 -25.69 -10.43
C ALA A 158 -3.65 -26.77 -10.38
N GLY A 159 -3.92 -27.92 -10.97
CA GLY A 159 -2.99 -29.04 -11.02
C GLY A 159 -1.69 -28.72 -11.79
N ASN A 160 -0.83 -29.76 -11.95
CA ASN A 160 0.57 -29.71 -12.40
C ASN A 160 0.90 -29.08 -13.77
N ARG A 161 0.03 -28.30 -14.40
CA ARG A 161 0.23 -27.64 -15.71
C ARG A 161 -0.17 -26.17 -15.63
N LEU A 162 0.79 -25.29 -15.39
CA LEU A 162 0.56 -23.86 -15.18
C LEU A 162 0.90 -23.07 -16.46
N GLY A 163 -0.05 -23.02 -17.41
CA GLY A 163 -0.11 -22.00 -18.45
C GLY A 163 -1.24 -21.00 -18.19
N LEU A 164 -1.34 -19.94 -18.99
CA LEU A 164 -2.43 -18.94 -18.91
C LEU A 164 -3.82 -19.61 -18.99
N GLU A 165 -3.92 -20.76 -19.70
CA GLU A 165 -5.14 -21.53 -19.83
C GLU A 165 -5.52 -22.28 -18.54
N ASP A 166 -4.55 -22.74 -17.77
CA ASP A 166 -4.77 -23.44 -16.51
C ASP A 166 -5.09 -22.48 -15.37
N ALA A 167 -4.67 -21.23 -15.49
CA ALA A 167 -5.04 -20.16 -14.56
C ALA A 167 -6.51 -19.70 -14.72
N ARG A 168 -7.23 -20.11 -15.76
CA ARG A 168 -8.61 -19.65 -16.08
C ARG A 168 -9.63 -19.84 -14.96
N GLY A 169 -9.40 -20.76 -14.04
CA GLY A 169 -10.24 -20.96 -12.86
C GLY A 169 -9.81 -20.18 -11.61
N THR A 170 -8.76 -19.37 -11.68
CA THR A 170 -8.21 -18.67 -10.52
C THR A 170 -8.59 -17.19 -10.52
N LEU A 171 -8.69 -16.59 -9.34
CA LEU A 171 -8.94 -15.14 -9.19
C LEU A 171 -7.81 -14.30 -9.80
N PHE A 172 -6.59 -14.81 -9.80
CA PHE A 172 -5.43 -14.19 -10.47
C PHE A 172 -5.64 -14.03 -11.99
N TYR A 173 -6.31 -14.98 -12.63
CA TYR A 173 -6.61 -14.87 -14.07
C TYR A 173 -7.44 -13.61 -14.40
N HIS A 174 -8.36 -13.26 -13.52
CA HIS A 174 -9.15 -12.03 -13.69
C HIS A 174 -8.31 -10.78 -13.49
N TYR A 175 -7.34 -10.79 -12.55
CA TYR A 175 -6.36 -9.71 -12.42
C TYR A 175 -5.57 -9.51 -13.73
N ALA A 176 -5.07 -10.59 -14.32
CA ALA A 176 -4.35 -10.55 -15.59
C ALA A 176 -5.22 -10.03 -16.75
N LYS A 177 -6.54 -10.34 -16.76
CA LYS A 177 -7.49 -9.79 -17.74
C LYS A 177 -7.62 -8.27 -17.64
N PHE A 178 -7.66 -7.71 -16.43
CA PHE A 178 -7.67 -6.26 -16.24
C PHE A 178 -6.39 -5.63 -16.79
N LEU A 179 -5.21 -6.22 -16.51
CA LEU A 179 -3.96 -5.77 -17.10
C LEU A 179 -3.99 -5.77 -18.62
N LYS A 180 -4.49 -6.86 -19.22
CA LYS A 180 -4.60 -7.00 -20.68
C LYS A 180 -5.50 -5.97 -21.32
N LYS A 181 -6.68 -5.74 -20.73
CA LYS A 181 -7.72 -4.87 -21.28
C LYS A 181 -7.38 -3.39 -21.07
N LEU A 182 -7.08 -2.98 -19.84
CA LEU A 182 -6.87 -1.58 -19.49
C LEU A 182 -5.44 -1.10 -19.72
N GLN A 183 -4.44 -1.99 -19.75
CA GLN A 183 -3.02 -1.64 -19.91
C GLN A 183 -2.60 -0.46 -19.01
N PRO A 184 -2.82 -0.53 -17.66
CA PRO A 184 -2.39 0.51 -16.76
C PRO A 184 -0.89 0.81 -16.89
N LYS A 185 -0.46 2.03 -16.56
CA LYS A 185 0.96 2.42 -16.64
C LYS A 185 1.81 1.65 -15.67
N MET A 186 1.29 1.43 -14.46
CA MET A 186 1.90 0.63 -13.41
C MET A 186 0.85 -0.25 -12.73
N PHE A 187 1.30 -1.30 -12.05
CA PHE A 187 0.43 -2.08 -11.18
C PHE A 187 1.12 -2.47 -9.87
N ILE A 188 0.33 -2.69 -8.82
CA ILE A 188 0.73 -3.32 -7.55
C ILE A 188 0.01 -4.66 -7.45
N PHE A 189 0.78 -5.74 -7.31
CA PHE A 189 0.26 -7.05 -6.94
C PHE A 189 0.76 -7.39 -5.53
N GLU A 190 -0.14 -7.37 -4.55
CA GLU A 190 0.13 -7.70 -3.15
C GLU A 190 -0.21 -9.15 -2.87
N ASN A 191 0.60 -9.82 -2.03
CA ASN A 191 0.27 -11.16 -1.57
C ASN A 191 0.99 -11.50 -0.24
N VAL A 192 0.67 -12.65 0.32
CA VAL A 192 1.40 -13.20 1.47
C VAL A 192 2.78 -13.70 1.05
N LYS A 193 3.78 -13.59 1.95
CA LYS A 193 5.16 -14.09 1.75
C LYS A 193 5.20 -15.56 1.29
N GLY A 194 4.24 -16.38 1.78
CA GLY A 194 4.17 -17.79 1.45
C GLY A 194 4.01 -18.10 -0.05
N LEU A 195 3.55 -17.14 -0.86
CA LEU A 195 3.41 -17.31 -2.31
C LEU A 195 4.77 -17.60 -2.99
N LEU A 196 5.87 -17.06 -2.47
CA LEU A 196 7.21 -17.30 -3.03
C LEU A 196 7.64 -18.78 -2.97
N ASN A 197 7.17 -19.50 -1.95
CA ASN A 197 7.52 -20.91 -1.74
C ASN A 197 6.39 -21.87 -2.14
N HIS A 198 5.23 -21.33 -2.55
CA HIS A 198 4.10 -22.14 -2.96
C HIS A 198 4.48 -22.98 -4.20
N ASP A 199 4.23 -24.28 -4.11
CA ASP A 199 4.58 -25.24 -5.16
C ASP A 199 6.07 -25.11 -5.61
N GLN A 200 6.98 -25.07 -4.64
CA GLN A 200 8.42 -24.91 -4.88
C GLN A 200 8.79 -23.64 -5.71
N GLY A 201 8.01 -22.60 -5.57
CA GLY A 201 8.20 -21.32 -6.27
C GLY A 201 7.59 -21.29 -7.69
N ARG A 202 7.06 -22.40 -8.20
CA ARG A 202 6.49 -22.48 -9.55
C ARG A 202 5.31 -21.54 -9.74
N THR A 203 4.44 -21.45 -8.74
CA THR A 203 3.26 -20.57 -8.79
C THR A 203 3.64 -19.11 -9.02
N TYR A 204 4.59 -18.60 -8.24
CA TYR A 204 5.01 -17.20 -8.37
C TYR A 204 5.74 -16.93 -9.68
N LYS A 205 6.56 -17.89 -10.14
CA LYS A 205 7.21 -17.80 -11.46
C LYS A 205 6.18 -17.69 -12.58
N THR A 206 5.13 -18.51 -12.54
CA THR A 206 4.03 -18.46 -13.53
C THR A 206 3.32 -17.11 -13.52
N ILE A 207 3.06 -16.55 -12.33
CA ILE A 207 2.48 -15.21 -12.18
C ILE A 207 3.35 -14.16 -12.88
N LEU A 208 4.66 -14.18 -12.65
CA LEU A 208 5.60 -13.26 -13.30
C LEU A 208 5.64 -13.42 -14.82
N ASP A 209 5.59 -14.67 -15.30
CA ASP A 209 5.58 -14.95 -16.74
C ASP A 209 4.29 -14.44 -17.41
N ILE A 210 3.15 -14.55 -16.73
CA ILE A 210 1.88 -13.99 -17.20
C ILE A 210 1.96 -12.45 -17.26
N PHE A 211 2.47 -11.79 -16.24
CA PHE A 211 2.64 -10.34 -16.28
C PHE A 211 3.53 -9.88 -17.44
N LYS A 212 4.61 -10.61 -17.72
CA LYS A 212 5.47 -10.33 -18.89
C LYS A 212 4.75 -10.51 -20.22
N GLN A 213 3.92 -11.58 -20.34
CA GLN A 213 3.11 -11.84 -21.54
C GLN A 213 2.08 -10.73 -21.79
N GLU A 214 1.55 -10.15 -20.71
CA GLU A 214 0.58 -9.03 -20.81
C GLU A 214 1.25 -7.66 -21.03
N GLY A 215 2.57 -7.62 -21.24
CA GLY A 215 3.30 -6.42 -21.66
C GLY A 215 3.91 -5.61 -20.52
N TYR A 216 4.26 -6.25 -19.41
CA TYR A 216 4.88 -5.60 -18.26
C TYR A 216 6.30 -6.09 -17.99
N THR A 217 7.15 -5.17 -17.63
CA THR A 217 8.49 -5.44 -17.08
C THR A 217 8.43 -5.47 -15.56
N ILE A 218 8.97 -6.53 -14.97
CA ILE A 218 9.17 -6.66 -13.52
C ILE A 218 10.65 -7.00 -13.33
N ARG A 219 11.41 -6.09 -12.72
CA ARG A 219 12.82 -6.29 -12.34
C ARG A 219 12.89 -6.85 -10.93
N ASP A 220 13.99 -7.47 -10.55
CA ASP A 220 14.19 -7.98 -9.18
C ASP A 220 14.05 -6.87 -8.12
N THR A 221 14.46 -5.64 -8.45
CA THR A 221 14.30 -4.45 -7.61
C THR A 221 12.83 -4.02 -7.42
N GLN A 222 11.90 -4.56 -8.20
CA GLN A 222 10.46 -4.29 -8.14
C GLN A 222 9.67 -5.40 -7.40
N ILE A 223 10.39 -6.35 -6.80
CA ILE A 223 9.84 -7.44 -5.98
C ILE A 223 10.45 -7.33 -4.59
N LYS A 224 9.62 -7.17 -3.56
CA LYS A 224 10.11 -7.06 -2.19
C LYS A 224 9.14 -7.68 -1.19
N ILE A 225 9.69 -8.39 -0.20
CA ILE A 225 8.96 -8.69 1.03
C ILE A 225 9.13 -7.48 1.93
N MET A 226 8.02 -6.79 2.18
CA MET A 226 7.97 -5.62 3.05
C MET A 226 7.38 -5.99 4.40
N ASN A 227 8.08 -5.64 5.49
CA ASN A 227 7.52 -5.72 6.82
C ASN A 227 6.86 -4.38 7.15
N ALA A 228 5.55 -4.37 7.36
CA ALA A 228 4.78 -3.16 7.63
C ALA A 228 5.33 -2.33 8.80
N TRP A 229 5.95 -2.98 9.80
CA TRP A 229 6.57 -2.29 10.93
C TRP A 229 7.67 -1.30 10.52
N ASP A 230 8.35 -1.56 9.43
CA ASP A 230 9.39 -0.68 8.90
C ASP A 230 8.84 0.60 8.25
N TYR A 231 7.51 0.69 8.10
CA TYR A 231 6.81 1.76 7.37
C TYR A 231 5.70 2.41 8.21
N GLY A 232 5.97 2.64 9.50
CA GLY A 232 5.07 3.36 10.40
C GLY A 232 3.80 2.58 10.81
N VAL A 233 3.83 1.25 10.72
CA VAL A 233 2.73 0.38 11.15
C VAL A 233 3.13 -0.36 12.42
N PRO A 234 2.40 -0.25 13.54
CA PRO A 234 2.74 -0.90 14.81
C PRO A 234 2.46 -2.41 14.80
N GLN A 235 2.88 -3.10 13.71
CA GLN A 235 2.58 -4.51 13.48
C GLN A 235 3.68 -5.19 12.67
N LYS A 236 4.18 -6.32 13.14
CA LYS A 236 5.03 -7.24 12.36
C LYS A 236 4.14 -8.00 11.36
N ARG A 237 4.07 -7.50 10.11
CA ARG A 237 3.29 -8.08 9.02
C ARG A 237 4.09 -8.04 7.74
N GLU A 238 4.55 -9.19 7.28
CA GLU A 238 5.28 -9.31 6.02
C GLU A 238 4.33 -9.52 4.84
N ARG A 239 4.54 -8.77 3.77
CA ARG A 239 3.81 -8.89 2.51
C ARG A 239 4.77 -8.87 1.34
N LEU A 240 4.48 -9.74 0.38
CA LEU A 240 5.13 -9.73 -0.92
C LEU A 240 4.46 -8.64 -1.77
N ILE A 241 5.25 -7.68 -2.21
CA ILE A 241 4.82 -6.61 -3.11
C ILE A 241 5.57 -6.78 -4.42
N THR A 242 4.81 -6.84 -5.52
CA THR A 242 5.34 -6.84 -6.88
C THR A 242 4.81 -5.62 -7.60
N VAL A 243 5.70 -4.81 -8.17
CA VAL A 243 5.35 -3.64 -8.96
C VAL A 243 5.74 -3.90 -10.41
N GLY A 244 4.78 -3.77 -11.32
CA GLY A 244 5.04 -3.87 -12.76
C GLY A 244 4.94 -2.53 -13.45
N ILE A 245 5.80 -2.31 -14.44
CA ILE A 245 5.82 -1.12 -15.30
C ILE A 245 5.54 -1.57 -16.72
N ARG A 246 4.60 -0.91 -17.41
CA ARG A 246 4.29 -1.21 -18.82
C ARG A 246 5.53 -1.03 -19.69
N ASN A 247 5.76 -1.93 -20.63
CA ASN A 247 7.01 -2.05 -21.37
C ASN A 247 7.44 -0.77 -22.11
N ASP A 248 6.48 -0.01 -22.66
CA ASP A 248 6.75 1.26 -23.35
C ASP A 248 7.18 2.41 -22.42
N LEU A 249 7.06 2.22 -21.11
CA LEU A 249 7.35 3.22 -20.08
C LEU A 249 8.58 2.89 -19.23
N THR A 250 9.23 1.75 -19.45
CA THR A 250 10.34 1.28 -18.62
C THR A 250 11.58 2.19 -18.61
N ASN A 251 11.75 3.02 -19.63
CA ASN A 251 12.81 4.02 -19.72
C ASN A 251 12.36 5.42 -19.26
N LYS A 252 11.07 5.57 -18.90
CA LYS A 252 10.45 6.83 -18.48
C LYS A 252 10.02 6.83 -17.03
N ILE A 253 9.79 5.65 -16.46
CA ILE A 253 9.39 5.46 -15.05
C ILE A 253 10.56 4.83 -14.31
N TYR A 254 11.02 5.52 -13.28
CA TYR A 254 11.93 4.97 -12.29
C TYR A 254 11.14 4.65 -11.02
N PHE A 255 11.29 3.43 -10.51
CA PHE A 255 10.64 2.97 -9.29
C PHE A 255 11.64 2.29 -8.37
N GLU A 256 11.66 2.75 -7.12
CA GLU A 256 12.32 2.09 -5.99
C GLU A 256 11.35 1.99 -4.81
N PHE A 257 11.47 0.92 -4.05
CA PHE A 257 10.70 0.78 -2.81
C PHE A 257 11.10 1.85 -1.78
N PRO A 258 10.15 2.28 -0.93
CA PRO A 258 10.45 3.24 0.12
C PRO A 258 11.54 2.72 1.05
N THR A 259 12.32 3.63 1.64
CA THR A 259 13.28 3.33 2.68
C THR A 259 12.57 3.11 4.02
N PRO A 260 13.02 2.18 4.86
CA PRO A 260 12.47 2.00 6.20
C PRO A 260 12.55 3.28 7.03
N HIS A 261 11.52 3.53 7.85
CA HIS A 261 11.51 4.64 8.80
C HIS A 261 12.52 4.39 9.93
N GLU A 262 13.13 5.45 10.43
CA GLU A 262 13.98 5.39 11.63
C GLU A 262 13.16 5.01 12.86
N TYR A 263 12.04 5.70 13.07
CA TYR A 263 11.11 5.39 14.16
C TYR A 263 10.15 4.27 13.76
N LYS A 264 10.08 3.24 14.60
CA LYS A 264 9.19 2.09 14.44
C LYS A 264 8.18 2.05 15.57
N PRO A 265 6.88 2.28 15.29
CA PRO A 265 5.86 2.38 16.31
C PRO A 265 5.61 1.04 17.03
N VAL A 266 5.19 1.14 18.29
CA VAL A 266 4.85 0.01 19.14
C VAL A 266 3.42 0.12 19.66
N LEU A 267 2.93 -0.88 20.39
CA LEU A 267 1.52 -0.92 20.82
C LEU A 267 1.12 0.24 21.74
N LYS A 268 2.01 0.76 22.57
CA LYS A 268 1.70 1.93 23.43
C LYS A 268 1.32 3.17 22.62
N ASP A 269 1.87 3.33 21.43
CA ASP A 269 1.62 4.52 20.58
C ASP A 269 0.18 4.57 20.05
N ILE A 270 -0.49 3.41 19.99
CA ILE A 270 -1.83 3.29 19.42
C ILE A 270 -2.92 2.85 20.40
N LEU A 271 -2.55 2.23 21.52
CA LEU A 271 -3.55 1.75 22.51
C LEU A 271 -3.93 2.85 23.49
N LEU A 272 -3.03 3.80 23.77
CA LEU A 272 -3.36 4.96 24.60
C LEU A 272 -4.43 5.79 23.88
N ASN A 273 -5.50 6.15 24.62
CA ASN A 273 -6.63 6.91 24.11
C ASN A 273 -7.36 6.25 22.90
N CYS A 274 -7.31 4.91 22.78
CA CYS A 274 -8.08 4.22 21.77
C CYS A 274 -9.58 4.34 22.09
N PRO A 275 -10.43 4.76 21.14
CA PRO A 275 -11.86 4.82 21.34
C PRO A 275 -12.43 3.43 21.72
N LYS A 276 -13.39 3.41 22.63
CA LYS A 276 -14.10 2.17 22.96
C LYS A 276 -14.80 1.63 21.72
N SER A 277 -14.66 0.34 21.49
CA SER A 277 -15.34 -0.34 20.39
C SER A 277 -15.75 -1.75 20.79
N ILE A 278 -16.62 -2.33 19.97
CA ILE A 278 -17.05 -3.72 20.13
C ILE A 278 -15.86 -4.67 19.92
N GLY A 279 -15.91 -5.78 20.64
CA GLY A 279 -14.89 -6.82 20.56
C GLY A 279 -15.38 -8.15 21.12
N SER A 280 -14.59 -9.19 20.89
CA SER A 280 -14.80 -10.50 21.48
C SER A 280 -14.29 -10.53 22.91
N SER A 281 -14.84 -11.43 23.72
CA SER A 281 -14.37 -11.71 25.08
C SER A 281 -13.84 -13.13 25.20
N TYR A 282 -12.92 -13.35 26.14
CA TYR A 282 -12.57 -14.70 26.56
C TYR A 282 -13.59 -15.26 27.55
N SER A 283 -13.66 -16.60 27.67
CA SER A 283 -14.36 -17.24 28.77
C SER A 283 -13.67 -16.90 30.12
N ASP A 284 -14.41 -16.96 31.22
CA ASP A 284 -13.84 -16.65 32.54
C ASP A 284 -12.65 -17.53 32.92
N TYR A 285 -12.69 -18.81 32.54
CA TYR A 285 -11.55 -19.71 32.66
C TYR A 285 -10.32 -19.20 31.92
N LYS A 286 -10.48 -18.75 30.68
CA LYS A 286 -9.38 -18.24 29.87
C LYS A 286 -8.86 -16.90 30.39
N LYS A 287 -9.75 -16.03 30.88
CA LYS A 287 -9.35 -14.77 31.52
C LYS A 287 -8.47 -15.03 32.75
N ALA A 288 -8.91 -15.92 33.65
CA ALA A 288 -8.15 -16.26 34.85
C ALA A 288 -6.74 -16.79 34.53
N ILE A 289 -6.59 -17.55 33.45
CA ILE A 289 -5.25 -18.01 33.02
C ILE A 289 -4.44 -16.84 32.46
N PHE A 290 -5.02 -15.94 31.67
CA PHE A 290 -4.31 -14.78 31.13
C PHE A 290 -3.88 -13.77 32.22
N GLU A 291 -4.53 -13.75 33.38
CA GLU A 291 -4.09 -12.95 34.54
C GLU A 291 -2.72 -13.41 35.06
N LEU A 292 -2.39 -14.69 34.91
CA LEU A 292 -1.08 -15.26 35.27
C LEU A 292 0.00 -14.96 34.22
N VAL A 293 -0.39 -14.67 32.99
CA VAL A 293 0.57 -14.42 31.91
C VAL A 293 1.06 -12.97 31.95
N PRO A 294 2.34 -12.70 32.14
CA PRO A 294 2.84 -11.33 32.14
C PRO A 294 2.74 -10.67 30.75
N PRO A 295 2.70 -9.33 30.67
CA PRO A 295 2.81 -8.62 29.39
C PRO A 295 4.07 -9.07 28.62
N GLY A 296 3.92 -9.36 27.32
CA GLY A 296 4.99 -9.92 26.48
C GLY A 296 5.17 -11.43 26.61
N GLY A 297 4.54 -12.08 27.58
CA GLY A 297 4.67 -13.50 27.89
C GLY A 297 3.76 -14.43 27.09
N CYS A 298 3.88 -15.71 27.41
CA CYS A 298 3.07 -16.79 26.85
C CYS A 298 2.91 -17.95 27.84
N TRP A 299 2.40 -19.09 27.41
CA TRP A 299 2.24 -20.28 28.25
C TRP A 299 3.50 -20.73 29.04
N ARG A 300 4.69 -20.33 28.60
CA ARG A 300 5.97 -20.67 29.26
C ARG A 300 6.24 -19.86 30.53
N ASP A 301 5.53 -18.76 30.69
CA ASP A 301 5.75 -17.80 31.77
C ASP A 301 4.74 -17.96 32.92
N ILE A 302 3.95 -19.06 32.91
CA ILE A 302 2.99 -19.41 33.96
C ILE A 302 3.35 -20.79 34.58
N PRO A 303 2.78 -21.15 35.74
CA PRO A 303 3.02 -22.45 36.36
C PRO A 303 2.79 -23.62 35.41
N GLU A 304 3.70 -24.59 35.40
CA GLU A 304 3.73 -25.68 34.43
C GLU A 304 2.47 -26.54 34.45
N ASP A 305 1.93 -26.81 35.63
CA ASP A 305 0.70 -27.56 35.84
C ASP A 305 -0.50 -26.88 35.19
N VAL A 306 -0.64 -25.56 35.36
CA VAL A 306 -1.67 -24.72 34.73
C VAL A 306 -1.50 -24.74 33.21
N ALA A 307 -0.25 -24.57 32.73
CA ALA A 307 0.05 -24.60 31.29
C ALA A 307 -0.31 -25.95 30.67
N LYS A 308 0.08 -27.07 31.31
CA LYS A 308 -0.26 -28.44 30.89
C LYS A 308 -1.77 -28.65 30.81
N GLN A 309 -2.49 -28.26 31.87
CA GLN A 309 -3.94 -28.36 31.92
C GLN A 309 -4.63 -27.58 30.80
N TYR A 310 -4.15 -26.38 30.48
CA TYR A 310 -4.71 -25.54 29.40
C TYR A 310 -4.36 -26.09 28.02
N MET A 311 -3.11 -26.48 27.79
CA MET A 311 -2.63 -26.92 26.49
C MET A 311 -3.17 -28.28 26.08
N LYS A 312 -3.37 -29.20 27.04
CA LYS A 312 -3.85 -30.58 26.79
C LYS A 312 -2.96 -31.28 25.72
N SER A 313 -3.58 -31.83 24.68
CA SER A 313 -2.87 -32.50 23.57
C SER A 313 -1.85 -31.62 22.84
N CYS A 314 -1.96 -30.29 22.93
CA CYS A 314 -0.98 -29.38 22.37
C CYS A 314 0.34 -29.39 23.16
N TRP A 315 0.38 -29.92 24.39
CA TRP A 315 1.57 -29.95 25.22
C TRP A 315 2.70 -30.77 24.60
N ASP A 316 2.37 -31.94 24.04
CA ASP A 316 3.34 -32.88 23.48
C ASP A 316 3.64 -32.61 21.98
N MET A 317 2.99 -31.62 21.36
CA MET A 317 3.21 -31.29 19.96
C MET A 317 4.56 -30.61 19.75
N GLY A 318 5.24 -30.87 18.64
CA GLY A 318 6.47 -30.21 18.22
C GLY A 318 6.28 -28.71 17.95
N GLY A 319 7.39 -27.98 17.87
CA GLY A 319 7.43 -26.53 17.61
C GLY A 319 7.37 -25.65 18.85
N GLY A 320 7.68 -24.36 18.70
CA GLY A 320 7.83 -23.44 19.84
C GLY A 320 6.53 -23.04 20.52
N ARG A 321 5.38 -23.12 19.82
CA ARG A 321 4.00 -22.90 20.33
C ARG A 321 3.78 -21.59 21.11
N THR A 322 4.67 -20.60 20.95
CA THR A 322 4.62 -19.31 21.65
C THR A 322 3.42 -18.44 21.26
N GLY A 323 2.60 -18.89 20.31
CA GLY A 323 1.30 -18.29 19.99
C GLY A 323 0.17 -18.69 20.94
N ILE A 324 0.36 -19.73 21.77
CA ILE A 324 -0.65 -20.15 22.76
C ILE A 324 -0.48 -19.28 23.99
N LEU A 325 -1.60 -18.77 24.55
CA LEU A 325 -1.61 -17.83 25.68
C LEU A 325 -0.65 -16.65 25.48
N ARG A 326 -0.53 -16.16 24.25
CA ARG A 326 0.34 -15.02 23.98
C ARG A 326 -0.32 -13.73 24.44
N ARG A 327 0.25 -13.09 25.46
CA ARG A 327 -0.07 -11.72 25.89
C ARG A 327 0.91 -10.77 25.23
N LEU A 328 0.40 -9.70 24.59
CA LEU A 328 1.27 -8.74 23.91
C LEU A 328 1.91 -7.77 24.88
N SER A 329 2.93 -7.04 24.46
CA SER A 329 3.63 -6.00 25.25
C SER A 329 3.33 -4.62 24.68
N LEU A 330 3.23 -3.61 25.53
CA LEU A 330 3.10 -2.21 25.11
C LEU A 330 4.34 -1.70 24.37
N ASP A 331 5.52 -2.23 24.71
CA ASP A 331 6.81 -1.80 24.19
C ASP A 331 7.25 -2.56 22.93
N GLU A 332 6.36 -3.40 22.39
CA GLU A 332 6.57 -4.14 21.15
C GLU A 332 5.47 -3.83 20.13
N PRO A 333 5.73 -3.99 18.81
CA PRO A 333 4.68 -3.96 17.81
C PRO A 333 3.74 -5.16 17.98
N SER A 334 2.51 -5.04 17.50
CA SER A 334 1.60 -6.18 17.39
C SER A 334 2.22 -7.26 16.50
N LEU A 335 1.86 -8.50 16.76
CA LEU A 335 2.00 -9.57 15.78
C LEU A 335 0.95 -9.38 14.67
N THR A 336 1.09 -10.12 13.57
CA THR A 336 0.13 -10.04 12.46
C THR A 336 -1.32 -10.14 12.97
N VAL A 337 -2.13 -9.13 12.71
CA VAL A 337 -3.56 -9.09 13.02
C VAL A 337 -4.26 -10.21 12.26
N LEU A 338 -5.09 -10.96 12.98
CA LEU A 338 -5.80 -12.14 12.47
C LEU A 338 -7.23 -11.80 12.07
N THR A 339 -7.82 -12.66 11.25
CA THR A 339 -9.22 -12.56 10.82
C THR A 339 -10.22 -13.01 11.90
N SER A 340 -9.73 -13.62 12.96
CA SER A 340 -10.52 -14.03 14.13
C SER A 340 -9.70 -13.85 15.41
N PRO A 341 -10.27 -13.25 16.47
CA PRO A 341 -9.58 -12.99 17.72
C PRO A 341 -9.46 -14.21 18.65
N SER A 342 -10.12 -15.32 18.33
CA SER A 342 -10.33 -16.44 19.25
C SER A 342 -9.66 -17.75 18.84
N GLN A 343 -8.55 -17.69 18.09
CA GLN A 343 -7.81 -18.89 17.69
C GLN A 343 -6.83 -19.33 18.78
N LYS A 344 -7.01 -20.54 19.34
CA LYS A 344 -6.20 -21.06 20.46
C LYS A 344 -4.70 -21.06 20.21
N GLN A 345 -4.28 -21.35 18.98
CA GLN A 345 -2.84 -21.47 18.66
C GLN A 345 -2.17 -20.12 18.35
N THR A 346 -2.96 -19.06 18.21
CA THR A 346 -2.49 -17.73 17.79
C THR A 346 -3.16 -16.63 18.62
N ASP A 347 -3.19 -16.80 19.92
CA ASP A 347 -3.73 -15.79 20.84
C ASP A 347 -3.03 -14.43 20.68
N ARG A 348 -3.82 -13.36 20.84
CA ARG A 348 -3.38 -11.97 20.83
C ARG A 348 -4.08 -11.25 21.99
N CYS A 349 -3.68 -11.58 23.22
CA CYS A 349 -4.26 -10.96 24.41
C CYS A 349 -3.75 -9.53 24.55
N HIS A 350 -4.64 -8.63 24.93
CA HIS A 350 -4.33 -7.22 25.21
C HIS A 350 -3.28 -7.11 26.33
N PRO A 351 -2.29 -6.18 26.21
CA PRO A 351 -1.20 -6.08 27.19
C PRO A 351 -1.67 -5.82 28.62
N LEU A 352 -2.70 -5.02 28.81
CA LEU A 352 -3.17 -4.57 30.12
C LEU A 352 -4.41 -5.33 30.64
N GLU A 353 -5.18 -5.95 29.74
CA GLU A 353 -6.46 -6.58 30.09
C GLU A 353 -6.51 -8.02 29.56
N PRO A 354 -7.09 -8.99 30.30
CA PRO A 354 -7.20 -10.39 29.85
C PRO A 354 -8.33 -10.57 28.83
N ARG A 355 -8.21 -9.93 27.67
CA ARG A 355 -9.16 -9.98 26.55
C ARG A 355 -8.45 -9.93 25.19
N PRO A 356 -9.11 -10.32 24.11
CA PRO A 356 -8.63 -10.01 22.77
C PRO A 356 -8.65 -8.49 22.53
N PHE A 357 -7.93 -8.05 21.49
CA PHE A 357 -8.09 -6.70 20.96
C PHE A 357 -9.51 -6.51 20.43
N THR A 358 -10.07 -5.33 20.65
CA THR A 358 -11.32 -4.89 20.01
C THR A 358 -11.12 -4.68 18.50
N VAL A 359 -12.20 -4.45 17.76
CA VAL A 359 -12.14 -4.15 16.32
C VAL A 359 -11.31 -2.87 16.09
N ARG A 360 -11.53 -1.81 16.89
CA ARG A 360 -10.79 -0.53 16.76
C ARG A 360 -9.31 -0.67 17.08
N GLU A 361 -8.96 -1.39 18.12
CA GLU A 361 -7.55 -1.65 18.45
C GLU A 361 -6.83 -2.40 17.31
N ASN A 362 -7.46 -3.40 16.72
CA ASN A 362 -6.93 -4.08 15.53
C ASN A 362 -6.88 -3.16 14.30
N ALA A 363 -7.87 -2.28 14.12
CA ALA A 363 -7.87 -1.30 13.04
C ALA A 363 -6.71 -0.30 13.17
N ARG A 364 -6.43 0.17 14.38
CA ARG A 364 -5.24 1.00 14.65
C ARG A 364 -3.92 0.25 14.40
N CYS A 365 -3.85 -1.07 14.71
CA CYS A 365 -2.70 -1.90 14.32
C CYS A 365 -2.51 -1.96 12.79
N GLN A 366 -3.58 -1.82 12.01
CA GLN A 366 -3.57 -1.74 10.54
C GLN A 366 -3.52 -0.30 10.03
N THR A 367 -3.37 0.66 10.95
CA THR A 367 -3.30 2.10 10.66
C THR A 367 -4.51 2.69 9.96
N PHE A 368 -5.70 2.10 10.17
CA PHE A 368 -6.95 2.76 9.82
C PHE A 368 -7.21 3.94 10.74
N PRO A 369 -7.76 5.04 10.24
CA PRO A 369 -8.16 6.17 11.09
C PRO A 369 -9.36 5.79 11.97
N ASP A 370 -9.57 6.53 13.06
CA ASP A 370 -10.59 6.20 14.06
C ASP A 370 -12.03 6.41 13.57
N ASP A 371 -12.21 7.26 12.58
CA ASP A 371 -13.49 7.51 11.91
C ASP A 371 -13.83 6.47 10.83
N TRP A 372 -12.92 5.53 10.53
CA TRP A 372 -13.20 4.44 9.60
C TRP A 372 -14.07 3.37 10.23
N GLU A 373 -15.31 3.28 9.84
CA GLU A 373 -16.29 2.34 10.38
C GLU A 373 -16.37 1.05 9.56
N PHE A 374 -16.41 -0.10 10.23
CA PHE A 374 -16.54 -1.42 9.59
C PHE A 374 -17.98 -1.91 9.68
N CYS A 375 -18.58 -2.28 8.56
CA CYS A 375 -19.93 -2.81 8.47
C CYS A 375 -20.00 -4.33 8.74
N GLY A 376 -21.18 -4.80 9.11
CA GLY A 376 -21.47 -6.21 9.35
C GLY A 376 -21.29 -6.64 10.81
N SER A 377 -21.43 -7.94 11.08
CA SER A 377 -21.26 -8.50 12.42
C SER A 377 -19.84 -8.33 12.94
N VAL A 378 -19.65 -8.41 14.26
CA VAL A 378 -18.32 -8.32 14.90
C VAL A 378 -17.30 -9.28 14.26
N GLY A 379 -17.71 -10.50 13.94
CA GLY A 379 -16.86 -11.48 13.26
C GLY A 379 -16.47 -11.03 11.86
N GLN A 380 -17.39 -10.42 11.10
CA GLN A 380 -17.10 -9.86 9.79
C GLN A 380 -16.15 -8.65 9.87
N GLN A 381 -16.32 -7.80 10.89
CA GLN A 381 -15.41 -6.67 11.10
C GLN A 381 -13.98 -7.14 11.41
N TYR A 382 -13.80 -8.15 12.28
CA TYR A 382 -12.47 -8.75 12.49
C TYR A 382 -11.87 -9.34 11.22
N LYS A 383 -12.69 -10.04 10.42
CA LYS A 383 -12.25 -10.61 9.12
C LYS A 383 -11.77 -9.52 8.17
N GLN A 384 -12.49 -8.43 8.06
CA GLN A 384 -12.14 -7.28 7.23
C GLN A 384 -10.81 -6.67 7.65
N VAL A 385 -10.66 -6.35 8.94
CA VAL A 385 -9.44 -5.76 9.48
C VAL A 385 -8.24 -6.71 9.32
N GLY A 386 -8.41 -8.01 9.59
CA GLY A 386 -7.34 -9.01 9.48
C GLY A 386 -6.85 -9.23 8.04
N ASN A 387 -7.74 -9.14 7.06
CA ASN A 387 -7.38 -9.29 5.64
C ASN A 387 -6.74 -8.02 5.05
N ALA A 388 -6.99 -6.85 5.63
CA ALA A 388 -6.55 -5.59 5.05
C ALA A 388 -5.02 -5.48 4.91
N VAL A 389 -4.60 -4.77 3.88
CA VAL A 389 -3.25 -4.20 3.78
C VAL A 389 -3.19 -2.99 4.73
N PRO A 390 -2.15 -2.84 5.55
CA PRO A 390 -2.02 -1.66 6.41
C PRO A 390 -1.98 -0.37 5.60
N VAL A 391 -2.76 0.63 6.04
CA VAL A 391 -2.95 1.89 5.29
C VAL A 391 -1.62 2.64 5.08
N ASN A 392 -0.78 2.72 6.13
CA ASN A 392 0.50 3.41 6.01
C ASN A 392 1.49 2.69 5.08
N LEU A 393 1.52 1.34 5.10
CA LEU A 393 2.34 0.58 4.14
C LEU A 393 1.90 0.85 2.69
N ALA A 394 0.59 0.87 2.44
CA ALA A 394 0.02 1.19 1.14
C ALA A 394 0.37 2.61 0.70
N TYR A 395 0.28 3.57 1.61
CA TYR A 395 0.62 4.97 1.38
C TYR A 395 2.09 5.15 0.95
N GLU A 396 3.04 4.54 1.67
CA GLU A 396 4.47 4.63 1.35
C GLU A 396 4.80 4.06 -0.03
N ILE A 397 4.17 2.93 -0.40
CA ILE A 397 4.33 2.34 -1.74
C ILE A 397 3.73 3.26 -2.81
N ALA A 398 2.52 3.78 -2.55
CA ALA A 398 1.82 4.64 -3.50
C ALA A 398 2.54 5.97 -3.75
N LEU A 399 3.19 6.54 -2.74
CA LEU A 399 4.06 7.72 -2.92
C LEU A 399 5.19 7.44 -3.92
N LYS A 400 5.86 6.29 -3.82
CA LYS A 400 6.93 5.91 -4.74
C LYS A 400 6.42 5.63 -6.16
N ILE A 401 5.22 5.10 -6.30
CA ILE A 401 4.57 4.95 -7.60
C ILE A 401 4.24 6.31 -8.20
N LYS A 402 3.71 7.24 -7.39
CA LYS A 402 3.42 8.60 -7.81
C LYS A 402 4.67 9.32 -8.32
N GLU A 403 5.77 9.27 -7.55
CA GLU A 403 7.07 9.81 -7.96
C GLU A 403 7.51 9.25 -9.34
N GLY A 404 7.38 7.93 -9.53
CA GLY A 404 7.68 7.29 -10.81
C GLY A 404 6.79 7.77 -11.97
N LEU A 405 5.49 7.92 -11.72
CA LEU A 405 4.53 8.42 -12.72
C LEU A 405 4.74 9.90 -13.06
N GLU A 406 5.17 10.71 -12.11
CA GLU A 406 5.55 12.11 -12.32
C GLU A 406 6.76 12.22 -13.26
N GLY A 407 7.69 11.27 -13.21
CA GLY A 407 8.86 11.19 -14.09
C GLY A 407 8.53 11.09 -15.59
N ILE A 408 7.35 10.57 -15.96
CA ILE A 408 6.93 10.50 -17.38
C ILE A 408 6.85 11.90 -18.02
N LYS A 409 6.64 12.95 -17.24
CA LYS A 409 6.46 14.32 -17.71
C LYS A 409 7.77 15.07 -17.98
N CYS A 410 8.89 14.62 -17.43
CA CYS A 410 10.18 15.29 -17.56
C CYS A 410 11.02 14.81 -18.73
N GLY A 411 10.55 13.79 -19.47
CA GLY A 411 11.21 13.28 -20.65
C GLY A 411 10.63 13.88 -21.92
N HIS A 412 11.38 14.76 -22.53
CA HIS A 412 11.21 15.18 -23.93
C HIS A 412 11.85 14.15 -24.86
#